data_3b596712958e146ba851e74019230b69
#
_entry.id   3b596712958e146ba851e74019230b69
#
_cell.length_a   1.000
_cell.length_b   1.000
_cell.length_c   1.000
_cell.angle_alpha   90.00
_cell.angle_beta   90.00
_cell.angle_gamma   90.00
#
_symmetry.space_group_name_H-M   'P 1'
#
loop_
_entity.id
_entity.type
_entity.pdbx_description
1 polymer ?
#
loop_
_entity_poly.entity_id
_entity_poly.type
_entity_poly.pdbx_seq_one_letter_code
_entity_poly.pdbx_strand_id
1 'polypeptide(L)'
;MNRMQEKYTSEVVPALRKAFELKNIMQVPRIEKVVVNIGMGEAMDNPKALEAAVSDLTVITGQKPVMTKARKSIANFKLREGRLIGTKVTLRGERMWAFLDRLMTTALPRVRDFRGVSANAFDGRGNYTLGLKDQLIFPEIEYDKIDKLRGMEVTIVTTARDDNQARILLQLLGMPFSKKEA
;
A
#
# COMPACT_ATOMS: atom_id res chain seq x y z
N MET A 1 7.24 14.41 14.60
CA MET A 1 7.45 14.09 13.15
C MET A 1 7.87 12.63 13.07
N ASN A 2 7.37 11.87 12.09
CA ASN A 2 7.72 10.45 11.95
C ASN A 2 9.14 10.34 11.35
N ARG A 3 9.93 9.34 11.81
CA ARG A 3 11.33 9.17 11.33
C ARG A 3 11.42 8.98 9.80
N MET A 4 10.42 8.35 9.16
CA MET A 4 10.38 8.19 7.71
C MET A 4 10.17 9.55 7.00
N GLN A 5 9.38 10.43 7.58
CA GLN A 5 9.19 11.80 7.09
C GLN A 5 10.46 12.64 7.27
N GLU A 6 11.15 12.48 8.39
CA GLU A 6 12.45 13.12 8.63
C GLU A 6 13.49 12.67 7.62
N LYS A 7 13.59 11.36 7.40
CA LYS A 7 14.46 10.78 6.37
C LYS A 7 14.15 11.33 4.97
N TYR A 8 12.87 11.44 4.62
CA TYR A 8 12.46 12.04 3.35
C TYR A 8 12.99 13.48 3.21
N THR A 9 12.81 14.30 4.24
CA THR A 9 13.20 15.72 4.18
C THR A 9 14.71 15.92 4.21
N SER A 10 15.43 15.16 5.06
CA SER A 10 16.87 15.36 5.29
C SER A 10 17.76 14.67 4.25
N GLU A 11 17.37 13.51 3.76
CA GLU A 11 18.22 12.67 2.91
C GLU A 11 17.66 12.53 1.48
N VAL A 12 16.37 12.21 1.35
CA VAL A 12 15.76 11.83 0.07
C VAL A 12 15.59 13.05 -0.85
N VAL A 13 15.12 14.18 -0.33
CA VAL A 13 14.93 15.40 -1.11
C VAL A 13 16.23 15.91 -1.73
N PRO A 14 17.35 16.07 -0.98
CA PRO A 14 18.62 16.46 -1.57
C PRO A 14 19.15 15.46 -2.61
N ALA A 15 19.01 14.16 -2.34
CA ALA A 15 19.45 13.10 -3.25
C ALA A 15 18.67 13.13 -4.58
N LEU A 16 17.36 13.28 -4.53
CA LEU A 16 16.50 13.38 -5.72
C LEU A 16 16.79 14.66 -6.53
N ARG A 17 17.01 15.79 -5.85
CA ARG A 17 17.39 17.04 -6.54
C ARG A 17 18.67 16.86 -7.32
N LYS A 18 19.67 16.22 -6.75
CA LYS A 18 20.96 15.94 -7.40
C LYS A 18 20.81 14.93 -8.54
N ALA A 19 20.07 13.85 -8.32
CA ALA A 19 19.92 12.77 -9.31
C ALA A 19 19.19 13.20 -10.59
N PHE A 20 18.21 14.11 -10.46
CA PHE A 20 17.38 14.58 -11.58
C PHE A 20 17.64 16.05 -11.93
N GLU A 21 18.69 16.67 -11.40
CA GLU A 21 19.07 18.08 -11.65
C GLU A 21 17.92 19.08 -11.51
N LEU A 22 17.06 18.85 -10.48
CA LEU A 22 15.87 19.64 -10.25
C LEU A 22 16.22 21.03 -9.69
N LYS A 23 15.86 22.06 -10.41
CA LYS A 23 16.10 23.47 -10.02
C LYS A 23 15.20 23.91 -8.88
N ASN A 24 13.93 23.49 -8.91
CA ASN A 24 12.93 23.90 -7.91
C ASN A 24 12.62 22.73 -6.96
N ILE A 25 12.62 23.03 -5.65
CA ILE A 25 12.26 22.05 -4.61
C ILE A 25 10.83 21.51 -4.77
N MET A 26 9.92 22.28 -5.35
CA MET A 26 8.54 21.86 -5.60
C MET A 26 8.41 20.82 -6.73
N GLN A 27 9.47 20.61 -7.51
CA GLN A 27 9.52 19.57 -8.56
C GLN A 27 9.94 18.21 -8.00
N VAL A 28 10.45 18.17 -6.76
CA VAL A 28 10.89 16.92 -6.12
C VAL A 28 9.69 16.00 -5.92
N PRO A 29 9.75 14.76 -6.40
CA PRO A 29 8.66 13.80 -6.20
C PRO A 29 8.46 13.51 -4.71
N ARG A 30 7.20 13.46 -4.32
CA ARG A 30 6.76 13.15 -2.95
C ARG A 30 5.67 12.11 -2.95
N ILE A 31 5.51 11.41 -1.83
CA ILE A 31 4.35 10.53 -1.64
C ILE A 31 3.14 11.39 -1.29
N GLU A 32 2.07 11.22 -2.04
CA GLU A 32 0.82 11.98 -1.86
C GLU A 32 -0.14 11.25 -0.92
N LYS A 33 -0.33 9.97 -1.15
CA LYS A 33 -1.22 9.09 -0.38
C LYS A 33 -0.82 7.63 -0.53
N VAL A 34 -1.29 6.83 0.41
CA VAL A 34 -1.25 5.36 0.33
C VAL A 34 -2.68 4.84 0.41
N VAL A 35 -3.06 3.99 -0.52
CA VAL A 35 -4.36 3.32 -0.53
C VAL A 35 -4.15 1.85 -0.24
N VAL A 36 -4.81 1.34 0.79
CA VAL A 36 -4.84 -0.10 1.09
C VAL A 36 -6.23 -0.62 0.78
N ASN A 37 -6.30 -1.66 -0.04
CA ASN A 37 -7.56 -2.26 -0.49
C ASN A 37 -7.57 -3.76 -0.20
N ILE A 38 -8.71 -4.28 0.22
CA ILE A 38 -8.98 -5.71 0.33
C ILE A 38 -10.22 -6.01 -0.51
N GLY A 39 -10.05 -6.81 -1.56
CA GLY A 39 -11.15 -7.31 -2.37
C GLY A 39 -11.82 -8.50 -1.69
N MET A 40 -13.14 -8.43 -1.50
CA MET A 40 -13.93 -9.41 -0.76
C MET A 40 -15.04 -10.00 -1.62
N GLY A 41 -14.68 -10.83 -2.60
CA GLY A 41 -15.66 -11.57 -3.40
C GLY A 41 -16.57 -12.45 -2.56
N GLU A 42 -16.05 -13.06 -1.49
CA GLU A 42 -16.82 -13.88 -0.55
C GLU A 42 -17.85 -13.11 0.29
N ALA A 43 -17.78 -11.78 0.34
CA ALA A 43 -18.77 -10.97 1.05
C ALA A 43 -20.20 -11.07 0.47
N MET A 44 -20.31 -11.56 -0.77
CA MET A 44 -21.62 -11.84 -1.37
C MET A 44 -22.37 -12.97 -0.67
N ASP A 45 -21.64 -13.98 -0.21
CA ASP A 45 -22.19 -15.15 0.47
C ASP A 45 -22.09 -15.00 2.00
N ASN A 46 -21.05 -14.31 2.49
CA ASN A 46 -20.79 -14.12 3.91
C ASN A 46 -20.49 -12.64 4.26
N PRO A 47 -21.49 -11.84 4.62
CA PRO A 47 -21.28 -10.45 5.01
C PRO A 47 -20.38 -10.25 6.24
N LYS A 48 -20.34 -11.22 7.16
CA LYS A 48 -19.47 -11.16 8.36
C LYS A 48 -17.98 -11.18 8.00
N ALA A 49 -17.61 -11.81 6.89
CA ALA A 49 -16.25 -11.80 6.40
C ALA A 49 -15.77 -10.37 6.05
N LEU A 50 -16.67 -9.54 5.53
CA LEU A 50 -16.35 -8.13 5.25
C LEU A 50 -16.15 -7.32 6.53
N GLU A 51 -16.95 -7.56 7.56
CA GLU A 51 -16.77 -6.90 8.86
C GLU A 51 -15.43 -7.28 9.51
N ALA A 52 -15.03 -8.55 9.40
CA ALA A 52 -13.72 -9.00 9.84
C ALA A 52 -12.58 -8.30 9.08
N ALA A 53 -12.69 -8.19 7.75
CA ALA A 53 -11.70 -7.47 6.94
C ALA A 53 -11.63 -5.96 7.29
N VAL A 54 -12.75 -5.32 7.60
CA VAL A 54 -12.81 -3.94 8.09
C VAL A 54 -12.11 -3.81 9.43
N SER A 55 -12.30 -4.75 10.33
CA SER A 55 -11.64 -4.77 11.63
C SER A 55 -10.12 -4.91 11.48
N ASP A 56 -9.66 -5.89 10.69
CA ASP A 56 -8.24 -6.13 10.44
C ASP A 56 -7.58 -4.88 9.83
N LEU A 57 -8.20 -4.29 8.82
CA LEU A 57 -7.66 -3.11 8.15
C LEU A 57 -7.65 -1.88 9.08
N THR A 58 -8.62 -1.77 9.99
CA THR A 58 -8.64 -0.72 11.01
C THR A 58 -7.46 -0.86 11.97
N VAL A 59 -7.15 -2.06 12.41
CA VAL A 59 -6.01 -2.34 13.30
C VAL A 59 -4.69 -2.04 12.59
N ILE A 60 -4.54 -2.48 11.34
CA ILE A 60 -3.31 -2.29 10.55
C ILE A 60 -3.04 -0.81 10.29
N THR A 61 -4.06 -0.05 9.92
CA THR A 61 -3.88 1.33 9.44
C THR A 61 -4.13 2.40 10.49
N GLY A 62 -4.82 2.06 11.57
CA GLY A 62 -5.25 3.02 12.58
C GLY A 62 -6.35 3.99 12.12
N GLN A 63 -7.01 3.67 10.99
CA GLN A 63 -8.09 4.46 10.42
C GLN A 63 -9.22 3.55 9.96
N LYS A 64 -10.47 3.94 10.23
CA LYS A 64 -11.64 3.18 9.80
C LYS A 64 -11.73 3.15 8.27
N PRO A 65 -11.73 1.96 7.64
CA PRO A 65 -11.85 1.84 6.20
C PRO A 65 -13.29 2.09 5.73
N VAL A 66 -13.42 2.33 4.43
CA VAL A 66 -14.70 2.49 3.73
C VAL A 66 -15.03 1.18 3.03
N MET A 67 -16.24 0.68 3.22
CA MET A 67 -16.74 -0.45 2.45
C MET A 67 -17.06 -0.02 1.02
N THR A 68 -16.59 -0.79 0.04
CA THR A 68 -16.78 -0.48 -1.39
C THR A 68 -17.93 -1.27 -1.96
N LYS A 69 -18.73 -0.59 -2.79
CA LYS A 69 -19.92 -1.15 -3.44
C LYS A 69 -19.65 -1.44 -4.92
N ALA A 70 -20.29 -2.47 -5.44
CA ALA A 70 -20.27 -2.77 -6.86
C ALA A 70 -20.95 -1.64 -7.66
N ARG A 71 -20.29 -1.18 -8.72
CA ARG A 71 -20.80 -0.11 -9.60
C ARG A 71 -21.69 -0.63 -10.72
N LYS A 72 -21.56 -1.90 -11.07
CA LYS A 72 -22.32 -2.55 -12.15
C LYS A 72 -22.72 -3.96 -11.73
N SER A 73 -23.84 -4.43 -12.27
CA SER A 73 -24.26 -5.82 -12.14
C SER A 73 -23.50 -6.69 -13.15
N ILE A 74 -23.00 -7.85 -12.71
CA ILE A 74 -22.30 -8.82 -13.56
C ILE A 74 -22.91 -10.21 -13.30
N ALA A 75 -23.64 -10.73 -14.30
CA ALA A 75 -24.38 -11.96 -14.17
C ALA A 75 -23.49 -13.19 -13.89
N ASN A 76 -22.31 -13.29 -14.54
CA ASN A 76 -21.37 -14.41 -14.36
C ASN A 76 -20.87 -14.54 -12.93
N PHE A 77 -20.77 -13.43 -12.20
CA PHE A 77 -20.34 -13.42 -10.79
C PHE A 77 -21.52 -13.35 -9.81
N LYS A 78 -22.77 -13.44 -10.29
CA LYS A 78 -23.99 -13.24 -9.49
C LYS A 78 -23.98 -11.94 -8.68
N LEU A 79 -23.29 -10.93 -9.21
CA LEU A 79 -23.07 -9.64 -8.59
C LEU A 79 -24.15 -8.65 -9.05
N ARG A 80 -24.79 -7.99 -8.09
CA ARG A 80 -25.70 -6.87 -8.35
C ARG A 80 -25.09 -5.54 -7.94
N GLU A 81 -25.41 -4.49 -8.68
CA GLU A 81 -25.03 -3.12 -8.33
C GLU A 81 -25.46 -2.78 -6.91
N GLY A 82 -24.61 -2.05 -6.19
CA GLY A 82 -24.82 -1.65 -4.80
C GLY A 82 -24.42 -2.69 -3.75
N ARG A 83 -24.11 -3.93 -4.11
CA ARG A 83 -23.58 -4.91 -3.15
C ARG A 83 -22.20 -4.54 -2.65
N LEU A 84 -21.95 -4.77 -1.36
CA LEU A 84 -20.65 -4.59 -0.74
C LEU A 84 -19.69 -5.70 -1.19
N ILE A 85 -18.54 -5.33 -1.76
CA ILE A 85 -17.58 -6.27 -2.36
C ILE A 85 -16.14 -6.07 -1.92
N GLY A 86 -15.88 -5.15 -1.04
CA GLY A 86 -14.53 -4.90 -0.56
C GLY A 86 -14.46 -3.79 0.46
N THR A 87 -13.25 -3.51 0.89
CA THR A 87 -12.96 -2.43 1.81
C THR A 87 -11.65 -1.75 1.43
N LYS A 88 -11.57 -0.44 1.60
CA LYS A 88 -10.37 0.34 1.34
C LYS A 88 -10.17 1.44 2.36
N VAL A 89 -8.93 1.84 2.53
CA VAL A 89 -8.55 3.01 3.33
C VAL A 89 -7.55 3.86 2.55
N THR A 90 -7.67 5.17 2.65
CA THR A 90 -6.73 6.12 2.07
C THR A 90 -6.01 6.84 3.21
N LEU A 91 -4.69 6.67 3.26
CA LEU A 91 -3.82 7.24 4.28
C LEU A 91 -3.08 8.46 3.71
N ARG A 92 -3.04 9.55 4.49
CA ARG A 92 -2.32 10.79 4.18
C ARG A 92 -1.60 11.31 5.42
N GLY A 93 -0.64 12.20 5.22
CA GLY A 93 0.07 12.86 6.32
C GLY A 93 0.78 11.88 7.26
N GLU A 94 0.69 12.11 8.55
CA GLU A 94 1.41 11.30 9.56
C GLU A 94 1.04 9.82 9.55
N ARG A 95 -0.24 9.50 9.35
CA ARG A 95 -0.70 8.11 9.27
C ARG A 95 -0.11 7.37 8.07
N MET A 96 0.03 8.05 6.95
CA MET A 96 0.69 7.52 5.77
C MET A 96 2.16 7.19 6.04
N TRP A 97 2.90 8.11 6.65
CA TRP A 97 4.30 7.89 6.98
C TRP A 97 4.49 6.78 8.02
N ALA A 98 3.64 6.73 9.04
CA ALA A 98 3.67 5.68 10.04
C ALA A 98 3.37 4.30 9.44
N PHE A 99 2.42 4.21 8.52
CA PHE A 99 2.11 2.97 7.82
C PHE A 99 3.26 2.52 6.91
N LEU A 100 3.85 3.43 6.12
CA LEU A 100 4.98 3.10 5.25
C LEU A 100 6.20 2.65 6.05
N ASP A 101 6.48 3.27 7.17
CA ASP A 101 7.58 2.86 8.04
C ASP A 101 7.38 1.41 8.53
N ARG A 102 6.22 1.07 9.05
CA ARG A 102 5.90 -0.30 9.48
C ARG A 102 5.90 -1.30 8.32
N LEU A 103 5.36 -0.91 7.16
CA LEU A 103 5.36 -1.75 5.98
C LEU A 103 6.78 -2.14 5.56
N MET A 104 7.67 -1.16 5.42
CA MET A 104 9.03 -1.38 4.92
C MET A 104 9.96 -2.02 5.94
N THR A 105 9.85 -1.67 7.21
CA THR A 105 10.78 -2.12 8.25
C THR A 105 10.34 -3.39 8.97
N THR A 106 9.06 -3.63 9.08
CA THR A 106 8.51 -4.71 9.91
C THR A 106 7.72 -5.72 9.09
N ALA A 107 6.77 -5.27 8.27
CA ALA A 107 5.86 -6.18 7.58
C ALA A 107 6.52 -6.93 6.42
N LEU A 108 7.20 -6.24 5.52
CA LEU A 108 7.84 -6.87 4.35
C LEU A 108 8.89 -7.91 4.72
N PRO A 109 9.79 -7.70 5.70
CA PRO A 109 10.74 -8.72 6.12
C PRO A 109 10.10 -9.99 6.70
N ARG A 110 8.85 -9.93 7.15
CA ARG A 110 8.08 -11.06 7.70
C ARG A 110 7.35 -11.86 6.62
N VAL A 111 7.35 -11.42 5.39
CA VAL A 111 6.76 -12.18 4.26
C VAL A 111 7.54 -13.48 4.09
N ARG A 112 6.80 -14.60 3.97
CA ARG A 112 7.41 -15.91 3.74
C ARG A 112 8.19 -15.91 2.43
N ASP A 113 9.44 -16.43 2.46
CA ASP A 113 10.36 -16.50 1.31
C ASP A 113 10.56 -15.15 0.62
N PHE A 114 10.71 -14.09 1.43
CA PHE A 114 10.85 -12.73 0.91
C PHE A 114 12.17 -12.56 0.16
N ARG A 115 12.08 -12.24 -1.13
CA ARG A 115 13.21 -11.95 -2.03
C ARG A 115 13.23 -10.53 -2.57
N GLY A 116 12.46 -9.66 -1.99
CA GLY A 116 12.21 -8.30 -2.45
C GLY A 116 10.85 -8.13 -3.14
N VAL A 117 10.46 -6.89 -3.29
CA VAL A 117 9.22 -6.53 -4.01
C VAL A 117 9.50 -6.27 -5.48
N SER A 118 8.51 -6.46 -6.34
CA SER A 118 8.67 -6.25 -7.78
C SER A 118 9.11 -4.82 -8.11
N ALA A 119 10.17 -4.69 -8.89
CA ALA A 119 10.63 -3.39 -9.39
C ALA A 119 9.80 -2.86 -10.58
N ASN A 120 8.89 -3.67 -11.13
CA ASN A 120 8.14 -3.36 -12.35
C ASN A 120 6.64 -3.11 -12.09
N ALA A 121 6.21 -3.02 -10.84
CA ALA A 121 4.80 -2.82 -10.47
C ALA A 121 4.36 -1.35 -10.47
N PHE A 122 4.86 -0.57 -11.42
CA PHE A 122 4.49 0.84 -11.65
C PHE A 122 3.47 0.95 -12.79
N ASP A 123 2.66 1.99 -12.74
CA ASP A 123 1.56 2.22 -13.70
C ASP A 123 1.93 3.09 -14.93
N GLY A 124 3.18 3.49 -15.08
CA GLY A 124 3.66 4.42 -16.10
C GLY A 124 3.62 5.90 -15.68
N ARG A 125 3.00 6.22 -14.54
CA ARG A 125 2.84 7.58 -14.01
C ARG A 125 3.42 7.77 -12.62
N GLY A 126 4.32 6.89 -12.21
CA GLY A 126 5.00 6.97 -10.93
C GLY A 126 4.21 6.46 -9.73
N ASN A 127 3.13 5.73 -9.91
CA ASN A 127 2.41 5.07 -8.83
C ASN A 127 2.84 3.60 -8.74
N TYR A 128 2.97 3.09 -7.53
CA TYR A 128 3.43 1.74 -7.25
C TYR A 128 2.34 0.93 -6.55
N THR A 129 2.10 -0.29 -7.00
CA THR A 129 1.15 -1.21 -6.36
C THR A 129 1.85 -2.49 -5.91
N LEU A 130 1.65 -2.84 -4.64
CA LEU A 130 2.20 -4.02 -3.99
C LEU A 130 1.06 -4.95 -3.57
N GLY A 131 1.09 -6.20 -4.02
CA GLY A 131 0.21 -7.26 -3.54
C GLY A 131 0.81 -7.99 -2.34
N LEU A 132 0.07 -8.07 -1.25
CA LEU A 132 0.41 -8.85 -0.07
C LEU A 132 -0.52 -10.07 0.01
N LYS A 133 0.03 -11.25 0.30
CA LYS A 133 -0.74 -12.51 0.28
C LYS A 133 -1.58 -12.72 1.53
N ASP A 134 -1.12 -12.21 2.67
CA ASP A 134 -1.82 -12.35 3.95
C ASP A 134 -1.61 -11.14 4.86
N GLN A 135 -2.51 -10.97 5.83
CA GLN A 135 -2.46 -9.87 6.79
C GLN A 135 -1.56 -10.15 8.00
N LEU A 136 -1.09 -11.38 8.17
CA LEU A 136 -0.29 -11.79 9.33
C LEU A 136 1.13 -11.22 9.34
N ILE A 137 1.58 -10.65 8.22
CA ILE A 137 2.86 -9.96 8.15
C ILE A 137 2.88 -8.70 9.03
N PHE A 138 1.71 -8.13 9.34
CA PHE A 138 1.60 -7.01 10.26
C PHE A 138 1.57 -7.51 11.70
N PRO A 139 2.47 -7.04 12.58
CA PRO A 139 2.57 -7.54 13.96
C PRO A 139 1.35 -7.20 14.81
N GLU A 140 0.54 -6.22 14.39
CA GLU A 140 -0.69 -5.82 15.07
C GLU A 140 -1.82 -6.85 14.94
N ILE A 141 -1.71 -7.75 13.98
CA ILE A 141 -2.69 -8.81 13.74
C ILE A 141 -2.28 -10.08 14.49
N GLU A 142 -3.15 -10.54 15.38
CA GLU A 142 -2.97 -11.78 16.13
C GLU A 142 -3.62 -12.93 15.37
N TYR A 143 -2.88 -14.04 15.21
CA TYR A 143 -3.34 -15.23 14.50
C TYR A 143 -4.67 -15.78 15.04
N ASP A 144 -4.85 -15.76 16.34
CA ASP A 144 -6.03 -16.33 17.00
C ASP A 144 -7.32 -15.50 16.81
N LYS A 145 -7.18 -14.25 16.36
CA LYS A 145 -8.31 -13.32 16.19
C LYS A 145 -8.80 -13.23 14.75
N ILE A 146 -8.08 -13.79 13.80
CA ILE A 146 -8.48 -13.78 12.39
C ILE A 146 -9.38 -14.99 12.08
N ASP A 147 -10.38 -14.78 11.25
CA ASP A 147 -11.24 -15.85 10.75
C ASP A 147 -10.64 -16.55 9.52
N LYS A 148 -9.93 -15.81 8.66
CA LYS A 148 -9.31 -16.31 7.44
C LYS A 148 -8.14 -15.45 6.99
N LEU A 149 -7.15 -16.09 6.36
CA LEU A 149 -6.07 -15.36 5.67
C LEU A 149 -6.63 -14.63 4.46
N ARG A 150 -6.34 -13.33 4.37
CA ARG A 150 -6.76 -12.47 3.26
C ARG A 150 -5.58 -11.68 2.72
N GLY A 151 -5.48 -11.65 1.40
CA GLY A 151 -4.56 -10.76 0.72
C GLY A 151 -5.07 -9.33 0.69
N MET A 152 -4.13 -8.40 0.48
CA MET A 152 -4.44 -6.98 0.31
C MET A 152 -3.53 -6.34 -0.73
N GLU A 153 -3.95 -5.24 -1.28
CA GLU A 153 -3.18 -4.42 -2.19
C GLU A 153 -2.84 -3.09 -1.54
N VAL A 154 -1.57 -2.71 -1.62
CA VAL A 154 -1.08 -1.41 -1.15
C VAL A 154 -0.63 -0.62 -2.35
N THR A 155 -1.31 0.49 -2.63
CA THR A 155 -0.96 1.40 -3.72
C THR A 155 -0.35 2.68 -3.14
N ILE A 156 0.88 2.98 -3.53
CA ILE A 156 1.60 4.20 -3.16
C ILE A 156 1.48 5.18 -4.31
N VAL A 157 0.76 6.28 -4.08
CA VAL A 157 0.56 7.34 -5.06
C VAL A 157 1.58 8.43 -4.82
N THR A 158 2.33 8.78 -5.86
CA THR A 158 3.38 9.81 -5.81
C THR A 158 3.09 10.93 -6.78
N THR A 159 3.81 12.04 -6.62
CA THR A 159 3.81 13.17 -7.57
C THR A 159 4.91 13.05 -8.64
N ALA A 160 5.59 11.92 -8.72
CA ALA A 160 6.61 11.66 -9.74
C ALA A 160 6.03 11.77 -11.16
N ARG A 161 6.83 12.25 -12.08
CA ARG A 161 6.44 12.38 -13.50
C ARG A 161 6.48 11.06 -14.24
N ASP A 162 7.40 10.20 -13.87
CA ASP A 162 7.64 8.90 -14.48
C ASP A 162 7.97 7.83 -13.43
N ASP A 163 7.99 6.58 -13.87
CA ASP A 163 8.24 5.43 -13.00
C ASP A 163 9.68 5.40 -12.47
N ASN A 164 10.63 5.96 -13.20
CA ASN A 164 12.03 5.99 -12.78
C ASN A 164 12.21 6.92 -11.56
N GLN A 165 11.60 8.10 -11.59
CA GLN A 165 11.62 9.01 -10.45
C GLN A 165 10.96 8.38 -9.23
N ALA A 166 9.82 7.72 -9.41
CA ALA A 166 9.11 7.04 -8.32
C ALA A 166 9.92 5.87 -7.76
N ARG A 167 10.59 5.10 -8.60
CA ARG A 167 11.45 3.99 -8.19
C ARG A 167 12.60 4.47 -7.31
N ILE A 168 13.30 5.51 -7.73
CA ILE A 168 14.41 6.07 -6.95
C ILE A 168 13.89 6.69 -5.64
N LEU A 169 12.75 7.37 -5.65
CA LEU A 169 12.10 7.87 -4.45
C LEU A 169 11.85 6.74 -3.43
N LEU A 170 11.20 5.67 -3.85
CA LEU A 170 10.87 4.54 -2.98
C LEU A 170 12.13 3.79 -2.53
N GLN A 171 13.12 3.63 -3.40
CA GLN A 171 14.40 3.00 -3.06
C GLN A 171 15.15 3.79 -1.98
N LEU A 172 15.22 5.10 -2.08
CA LEU A 172 15.87 5.96 -1.08
C LEU A 172 15.12 5.95 0.26
N LEU A 173 13.80 5.81 0.24
CA LEU A 173 13.00 5.63 1.46
C LEU A 173 13.25 4.28 2.14
N GLY A 174 13.73 3.28 1.41
CA GLY A 174 14.06 1.95 1.95
C GLY A 174 13.18 0.82 1.44
N MET A 175 12.47 1.02 0.33
CA MET A 175 11.71 -0.06 -0.30
C MET A 175 12.65 -1.16 -0.79
N PRO A 176 12.49 -2.41 -0.32
CA PRO A 176 13.36 -3.52 -0.67
C PRO A 176 12.97 -4.12 -2.02
N PHE A 177 13.34 -3.46 -3.11
CA PHE A 177 13.13 -4.01 -4.45
C PHE A 177 13.98 -5.26 -4.69
N SER A 178 13.40 -6.25 -5.37
CA SER A 178 14.16 -7.42 -5.84
C SER A 178 15.25 -6.96 -6.81
N LYS A 179 16.47 -7.45 -6.59
CA LYS A 179 17.53 -7.33 -7.59
C LYS A 179 17.09 -8.16 -8.79
N LYS A 180 17.04 -7.59 -10.00
CA LYS A 180 16.95 -8.38 -11.22
C LYS A 180 18.12 -9.35 -11.18
N GLU A 181 17.86 -10.63 -11.16
CA GLU A 181 18.84 -11.60 -11.64
C GLU A 181 19.10 -11.22 -13.10
N ALA A 182 20.35 -10.86 -13.37
CA ALA A 182 20.83 -10.49 -14.70
C ALA A 182 20.83 -11.70 -15.62
#